data_06d9b1e87698e4c6e2a813382553562c
#
_entry.id   06d9b1e87698e4c6e2a813382553562c
#
_cell.length_a   1.000
_cell.length_b   1.000
_cell.length_c   1.000
_cell.angle_alpha   90.00
_cell.angle_beta   90.00
_cell.angle_gamma   90.00
#
_symmetry.space_group_name_H-M   'P 1'
#
loop_
_entity.id
_entity.type
_entity.pdbx_description
1 polymer ?
#
loop_
_entity_poly.entity_id
_entity_poly.type
_entity_poly.pdbx_seq_one_letter_code
_entity_poly.pdbx_strand_id
1 'polypeptide(L)'
;IVDLGLFVLERTARQLGAWQRAVRTREPIFCSVNVSSRQLLRHDLIHDLRTVLSRTGLARGSLKLELTESLVMENPEHAAQLLARIRELGAGIALDDFGTGHSSLAYLQRFPFDTIKIDQSFVRTNNKGTRPVILRSIISLAHDLGMDVVAEGAETDSDAVELYQLGCEYAQGYVFGEPMSPEAARKLLQSEQLEPAR
;
A
#
# COMPACT_ATOMS: atom_id res chain seq x y z
N ILE A 1 15.39 -11.34 9.81
CA ILE A 1 14.29 -10.57 9.20
C ILE A 1 14.71 -10.00 7.85
N VAL A 2 15.93 -9.56 7.69
CA VAL A 2 16.40 -8.91 6.45
C VAL A 2 16.36 -9.86 5.26
N ASP A 3 16.95 -11.05 5.38
CA ASP A 3 16.97 -12.05 4.29
C ASP A 3 15.54 -12.53 3.95
N LEU A 4 14.68 -12.63 4.96
CA LEU A 4 13.27 -12.94 4.75
C LEU A 4 12.57 -11.81 3.97
N GLY A 5 12.85 -10.55 4.33
CA GLY A 5 12.27 -9.40 3.63
C GLY A 5 12.72 -9.30 2.17
N LEU A 6 14.01 -9.56 1.88
CA LEU A 6 14.51 -9.63 0.51
C LEU A 6 13.82 -10.78 -0.27
N PHE A 7 13.70 -11.94 0.34
CA PHE A 7 13.00 -13.09 -0.26
C PHE A 7 11.54 -12.73 -0.61
N VAL A 8 10.82 -12.08 0.33
CA VAL A 8 9.42 -11.65 0.09
C VAL A 8 9.38 -10.62 -1.04
N LEU A 9 10.25 -9.62 -1.02
CA LEU A 9 10.34 -8.58 -2.05
C LEU A 9 10.54 -9.17 -3.45
N GLU A 10 11.54 -10.06 -3.60
CA GLU A 10 11.81 -10.73 -4.87
C GLU A 10 10.65 -11.62 -5.34
N ARG A 11 10.05 -12.34 -4.42
CA ARG A 11 8.94 -13.24 -4.73
C ARG A 11 7.70 -12.46 -5.17
N THR A 12 7.35 -11.41 -4.43
CA THR A 12 6.22 -10.51 -4.76
C THR A 12 6.44 -9.84 -6.11
N ALA A 13 7.61 -9.28 -6.35
CA ALA A 13 7.90 -8.60 -7.61
C ALA A 13 7.81 -9.55 -8.81
N ARG A 14 8.35 -10.78 -8.70
CA ARG A 14 8.24 -11.79 -9.76
C ARG A 14 6.79 -12.20 -10.02
N GLN A 15 6.02 -12.40 -8.95
CA GLN A 15 4.61 -12.79 -9.05
C GLN A 15 3.77 -11.68 -9.66
N LEU A 16 3.95 -10.43 -9.20
CA LEU A 16 3.28 -9.26 -9.75
C LEU A 16 3.58 -9.09 -11.24
N GLY A 17 4.84 -9.21 -11.64
CA GLY A 17 5.22 -9.15 -13.06
C GLY A 17 4.58 -10.26 -13.90
N ALA A 18 4.41 -11.46 -13.33
CA ALA A 18 3.69 -12.54 -14.00
C ALA A 18 2.20 -12.22 -14.18
N TRP A 19 1.56 -11.64 -13.18
CA TRP A 19 0.17 -11.23 -13.25
C TRP A 19 -0.03 -10.06 -14.24
N GLN A 20 0.78 -9.01 -14.19
CA GLN A 20 0.71 -7.88 -15.12
C GLN A 20 0.85 -8.30 -16.59
N ARG A 21 1.63 -9.34 -16.87
CA ARG A 21 1.73 -9.91 -18.23
C ARG A 21 0.54 -10.79 -18.62
N ALA A 22 -0.07 -11.46 -17.64
CA ALA A 22 -1.15 -12.43 -17.88
C ALA A 22 -2.54 -11.80 -17.91
N VAL A 23 -2.69 -10.63 -17.28
CA VAL A 23 -3.97 -9.96 -17.07
C VAL A 23 -3.88 -8.54 -17.62
N ARG A 24 -4.82 -8.17 -18.48
CA ARG A 24 -4.92 -6.79 -19.00
C ARG A 24 -5.97 -6.05 -18.19
N THR A 25 -5.51 -5.19 -17.32
CA THR A 25 -6.36 -4.26 -16.54
C THR A 25 -6.24 -2.85 -17.10
N ARG A 26 -7.24 -2.01 -16.86
CA ARG A 26 -7.21 -0.60 -17.26
C ARG A 26 -6.05 0.14 -16.59
N GLU A 27 -5.83 -0.15 -15.32
CA GLU A 27 -4.69 0.32 -14.54
C GLU A 27 -3.83 -0.87 -14.09
N PRO A 28 -2.50 -0.72 -14.02
CA PRO A 28 -1.65 -1.79 -13.55
C PRO A 28 -2.02 -2.21 -12.13
N ILE A 29 -2.24 -3.50 -11.93
CA ILE A 29 -2.38 -4.04 -10.57
C ILE A 29 -1.09 -3.78 -9.79
N PHE A 30 -1.23 -3.51 -8.51
CA PHE A 30 -0.10 -3.30 -7.61
C PHE A 30 -0.08 -4.32 -6.47
N CYS A 31 1.07 -4.46 -5.86
CA CYS A 31 1.27 -5.22 -4.63
C CYS A 31 2.12 -4.41 -3.67
N SER A 32 1.84 -4.55 -2.40
CA SER A 32 2.60 -3.94 -1.32
C SER A 32 3.43 -4.98 -0.56
N VAL A 33 4.57 -4.55 -0.03
CA VAL A 33 5.47 -5.35 0.80
C VAL A 33 5.89 -4.55 2.01
N ASN A 34 5.66 -5.10 3.19
CA ASN A 34 6.11 -4.51 4.45
C ASN A 34 7.64 -4.47 4.54
N VAL A 35 8.18 -3.34 4.98
CA VAL A 35 9.61 -3.12 5.21
C VAL A 35 9.86 -2.85 6.68
N SER A 36 10.69 -3.68 7.31
CA SER A 36 11.08 -3.50 8.70
C SER A 36 12.11 -2.39 8.90
N SER A 37 12.20 -1.86 10.13
CA SER A 37 13.22 -0.87 10.51
C SER A 37 14.65 -1.35 10.20
N ARG A 38 14.93 -2.63 10.45
CA ARG A 38 16.25 -3.21 10.15
C ARG A 38 16.58 -3.23 8.65
N GLN A 39 15.58 -3.39 7.79
CA GLN A 39 15.79 -3.32 6.33
C GLN A 39 15.97 -1.88 5.86
N LEU A 40 15.16 -0.95 6.41
CA LEU A 40 15.23 0.46 6.05
C LEU A 40 16.60 1.07 6.39
N LEU A 41 17.17 0.70 7.53
CA LEU A 41 18.47 1.20 7.99
C LEU A 41 19.68 0.54 7.31
N ARG A 42 19.48 -0.53 6.53
CA ARG A 42 20.59 -1.16 5.80
C ARG A 42 20.91 -0.42 4.52
N HIS A 43 22.21 -0.28 4.26
CA HIS A 43 22.71 0.34 3.04
C HIS A 43 22.33 -0.43 1.76
N ASP A 44 21.97 -1.70 1.89
CA ASP A 44 21.73 -2.61 0.75
C ASP A 44 20.32 -2.51 0.17
N LEU A 45 19.32 -1.97 0.91
CA LEU A 45 17.92 -1.95 0.45
C LEU A 45 17.76 -1.32 -0.95
N ILE A 46 18.45 -0.22 -1.22
CA ILE A 46 18.40 0.47 -2.52
C ILE A 46 19.01 -0.39 -3.63
N HIS A 47 20.10 -1.11 -3.33
CA HIS A 47 20.74 -2.03 -4.28
C HIS A 47 19.81 -3.21 -4.59
N ASP A 48 19.25 -3.83 -3.57
CA ASP A 48 18.34 -4.96 -3.67
C ASP A 48 17.08 -4.57 -4.48
N LEU A 49 16.46 -3.45 -4.13
CA LEU A 49 15.29 -2.94 -4.83
C LEU A 49 15.58 -2.64 -6.32
N ARG A 50 16.71 -2.00 -6.61
CA ARG A 50 17.15 -1.76 -8.00
C ARG A 50 17.29 -3.06 -8.77
N THR A 51 17.93 -4.06 -8.16
CA THR A 51 18.13 -5.38 -8.78
C THR A 51 16.80 -6.07 -9.05
N VAL A 52 15.88 -6.04 -8.09
CA VAL A 52 14.55 -6.64 -8.22
C VAL A 52 13.74 -5.96 -9.33
N LEU A 53 13.66 -4.63 -9.31
CA LEU A 53 12.88 -3.87 -10.30
C LEU A 53 13.44 -4.03 -11.72
N SER A 54 14.77 -3.98 -11.89
CA SER A 54 15.39 -4.15 -13.21
C SER A 54 15.15 -5.52 -13.84
N ARG A 55 15.02 -6.57 -13.01
CA ARG A 55 14.79 -7.95 -13.47
C ARG A 55 13.34 -8.27 -13.78
N THR A 56 12.39 -7.54 -13.20
CA THR A 56 10.97 -7.88 -13.26
C THR A 56 10.20 -7.08 -14.30
N GLY A 57 10.68 -5.90 -14.69
CA GLY A 57 10.04 -5.03 -15.68
C GLY A 57 8.65 -4.56 -15.26
N LEU A 58 8.44 -4.32 -13.96
CA LEU A 58 7.17 -3.89 -13.41
C LEU A 58 6.80 -2.48 -13.88
N ALA A 59 5.49 -2.23 -14.00
CA ALA A 59 4.99 -0.88 -14.17
C ALA A 59 5.41 -0.01 -12.97
N ARG A 60 5.79 1.24 -13.26
CA ARG A 60 6.26 2.17 -12.22
C ARG A 60 5.18 2.36 -11.16
N GLY A 61 5.56 2.33 -9.88
CA GLY A 61 4.66 2.49 -8.73
C GLY A 61 3.84 1.24 -8.37
N SER A 62 3.89 0.17 -9.17
CA SER A 62 3.07 -1.01 -8.90
C SER A 62 3.63 -1.96 -7.81
N LEU A 63 4.93 -1.90 -7.52
CA LEU A 63 5.49 -2.51 -6.31
C LEU A 63 5.62 -1.41 -5.27
N LYS A 64 4.79 -1.46 -4.22
CA LYS A 64 4.79 -0.49 -3.13
C LYS A 64 5.51 -1.06 -1.90
N LEU A 65 6.31 -0.24 -1.23
CA LEU A 65 6.92 -0.57 0.06
C LEU A 65 6.05 0.05 1.16
N GLU A 66 5.62 -0.76 2.12
CA GLU A 66 4.84 -0.34 3.28
C GLU A 66 5.75 -0.05 4.47
N LEU A 67 5.60 1.11 5.04
CA LEU A 67 6.40 1.63 6.14
C LEU A 67 5.47 2.19 7.21
N THR A 68 5.61 1.73 8.44
CA THR A 68 4.82 2.29 9.54
C THR A 68 5.25 3.72 9.87
N GLU A 69 4.32 4.49 10.38
CA GLU A 69 4.56 5.86 10.82
C GLU A 69 5.74 5.95 11.79
N SER A 70 5.75 5.10 12.82
CA SER A 70 6.81 5.06 13.82
C SER A 70 8.20 4.85 13.22
N LEU A 71 8.29 4.02 12.18
CA LEU A 71 9.55 3.71 11.51
C LEU A 71 10.16 4.94 10.83
N VAL A 72 9.37 5.72 10.11
CA VAL A 72 9.88 6.90 9.40
C VAL A 72 10.19 8.06 10.37
N MET A 73 9.54 8.06 11.53
CA MET A 73 9.73 9.08 12.56
C MET A 73 10.94 8.84 13.48
N GLU A 74 11.55 7.64 13.47
CA GLU A 74 12.81 7.38 14.21
C GLU A 74 13.95 8.28 13.73
N ASN A 75 14.07 8.50 12.41
CA ASN A 75 15.06 9.39 11.80
C ASN A 75 14.50 10.02 10.52
N PRO A 76 13.72 11.11 10.62
CA PRO A 76 12.98 11.68 9.49
C PRO A 76 13.86 12.18 8.35
N GLU A 77 15.04 12.76 8.64
CA GLU A 77 15.95 13.25 7.62
C GLU A 77 16.52 12.11 6.78
N HIS A 78 16.95 11.05 7.42
CA HIS A 78 17.45 9.86 6.74
C HIS A 78 16.33 9.18 5.95
N ALA A 79 15.14 9.03 6.56
CA ALA A 79 13.96 8.48 5.89
C ALA A 79 13.62 9.27 4.63
N ALA A 80 13.57 10.61 4.68
CA ALA A 80 13.27 11.44 3.51
C ALA A 80 14.21 11.17 2.32
N GLN A 81 15.52 11.08 2.59
CA GLN A 81 16.52 10.81 1.55
C GLN A 81 16.36 9.41 0.95
N LEU A 82 16.11 8.42 1.80
CA LEU A 82 15.96 7.04 1.36
C LEU A 82 14.67 6.84 0.56
N LEU A 83 13.56 7.40 1.03
CA LEU A 83 12.26 7.34 0.35
C LEU A 83 12.31 8.02 -1.03
N ALA A 84 12.99 9.16 -1.14
CA ALA A 84 13.21 9.80 -2.44
C ALA A 84 13.94 8.87 -3.41
N ARG A 85 15.01 8.19 -2.97
CA ARG A 85 15.75 7.22 -3.80
C ARG A 85 14.91 6.01 -4.19
N ILE A 86 14.06 5.50 -3.28
CA ILE A 86 13.12 4.40 -3.57
C ILE A 86 12.16 4.80 -4.69
N ARG A 87 11.61 6.00 -4.61
CA ARG A 87 10.69 6.54 -5.63
C ARG A 87 11.38 6.76 -6.98
N GLU A 88 12.62 7.25 -6.98
CA GLU A 88 13.43 7.39 -8.20
C GLU A 88 13.63 6.06 -8.92
N LEU A 89 13.83 4.97 -8.18
CA LEU A 89 13.93 3.62 -8.73
C LEU A 89 12.63 3.12 -9.36
N GLY A 90 11.49 3.74 -9.04
CA GLY A 90 10.19 3.39 -9.59
C GLY A 90 9.33 2.50 -8.71
N ALA A 91 9.70 2.28 -7.45
CA ALA A 91 8.80 1.71 -6.46
C ALA A 91 7.81 2.76 -5.94
N GLY A 92 6.62 2.32 -5.53
CA GLY A 92 5.68 3.12 -4.76
C GLY A 92 6.00 3.05 -3.27
N ILE A 93 5.42 3.95 -2.49
CA ILE A 93 5.63 4.03 -1.04
C ILE A 93 4.29 4.23 -0.35
N ALA A 94 3.93 3.32 0.55
CA ALA A 94 2.72 3.42 1.34
C ALA A 94 3.07 3.66 2.82
N LEU A 95 2.37 4.61 3.44
CA LEU A 95 2.42 4.83 4.87
C LEU A 95 1.40 3.92 5.54
N ASP A 96 1.87 3.00 6.37
CA ASP A 96 1.07 1.99 7.06
C ASP A 96 0.72 2.40 8.48
N ASP A 97 -0.36 1.81 9.02
CA ASP A 97 -0.88 2.05 10.38
C ASP A 97 -1.19 3.53 10.68
N PHE A 98 -1.60 4.30 9.66
CA PHE A 98 -1.82 5.73 9.81
C PHE A 98 -2.89 6.05 10.85
N GLY A 99 -2.52 6.96 11.78
CA GLY A 99 -3.40 7.47 12.83
C GLY A 99 -3.27 6.72 14.17
N THR A 100 -2.48 5.63 14.24
CA THR A 100 -2.22 4.92 15.51
C THR A 100 -1.08 5.53 16.31
N GLY A 101 -0.30 6.44 15.69
CA GLY A 101 0.86 7.10 16.27
C GLY A 101 0.69 8.61 16.47
N HIS A 102 1.82 9.31 16.57
CA HIS A 102 1.88 10.77 16.75
C HIS A 102 2.24 11.44 15.40
N SER A 103 1.36 11.31 14.40
CA SER A 103 1.60 11.87 13.06
C SER A 103 1.82 13.38 13.12
N SER A 104 3.01 13.82 12.79
CA SER A 104 3.22 15.22 12.47
C SER A 104 2.85 15.45 11.01
N LEU A 105 1.77 16.19 10.75
CA LEU A 105 1.33 16.56 9.39
C LEU A 105 2.46 17.21 8.57
N ALA A 106 3.41 17.91 9.23
CA ALA A 106 4.56 18.50 8.57
C ALA A 106 5.48 17.49 7.89
N TYR A 107 5.59 16.29 8.47
CA TYR A 107 6.39 15.23 7.86
C TYR A 107 5.64 14.51 6.74
N LEU A 108 4.31 14.36 6.83
CA LEU A 108 3.51 13.82 5.72
C LEU A 108 3.69 14.61 4.42
N GLN A 109 3.72 15.94 4.52
CA GLN A 109 3.97 16.80 3.36
C GLN A 109 5.39 16.68 2.79
N ARG A 110 6.34 16.29 3.63
CA ARG A 110 7.77 16.23 3.28
C ARG A 110 8.17 14.91 2.66
N PHE A 111 7.47 13.82 3.02
CA PHE A 111 7.79 12.49 2.52
C PHE A 111 7.07 12.20 1.21
N PRO A 112 7.72 11.51 0.27
CA PRO A 112 7.16 11.21 -1.04
C PRO A 112 6.26 9.96 -1.01
N PHE A 113 5.26 9.92 -0.10
CA PHE A 113 4.28 8.84 -0.07
C PHE A 113 3.33 8.93 -1.25
N ASP A 114 2.95 7.77 -1.78
CA ASP A 114 1.94 7.63 -2.83
C ASP A 114 0.60 7.18 -2.26
N THR A 115 0.61 6.57 -1.07
CA THR A 115 -0.57 5.91 -0.50
C THR A 115 -0.55 6.04 1.02
N ILE A 116 -1.73 6.26 1.60
CA ILE A 116 -1.97 6.12 3.04
C ILE A 116 -2.84 4.88 3.26
N LYS A 117 -2.42 4.00 4.19
CA LYS A 117 -3.22 2.87 4.66
C LYS A 117 -3.85 3.24 6.00
N ILE A 118 -5.18 3.24 6.04
CA ILE A 118 -5.94 3.53 7.24
C ILE A 118 -6.08 2.23 8.05
N ASP A 119 -5.57 2.26 9.29
CA ASP A 119 -5.62 1.10 10.19
C ASP A 119 -7.06 0.64 10.44
N GLN A 120 -7.23 -0.68 10.56
CA GLN A 120 -8.51 -1.34 10.80
C GLN A 120 -9.26 -0.83 12.03
N SER A 121 -8.59 -0.30 13.04
CA SER A 121 -9.23 0.23 14.25
C SER A 121 -10.16 1.40 13.94
N PHE A 122 -9.87 2.18 12.90
CA PHE A 122 -10.75 3.27 12.44
C PHE A 122 -11.94 2.75 11.65
N VAL A 123 -11.77 1.65 10.90
CA VAL A 123 -12.83 1.03 10.10
C VAL A 123 -13.78 0.20 10.98
N ARG A 124 -13.25 -0.50 12.00
CA ARG A 124 -14.02 -1.40 12.89
C ARG A 124 -14.57 -0.74 14.13
N THR A 125 -14.34 0.56 14.33
CA THR A 125 -14.84 1.22 15.54
C THR A 125 -16.35 1.20 15.61
N ASN A 126 -16.90 0.82 16.77
CA ASN A 126 -18.34 0.79 17.02
C ASN A 126 -18.97 2.17 17.20
N ASN A 127 -18.17 3.23 17.23
CA ASN A 127 -18.67 4.60 17.40
C ASN A 127 -19.21 5.17 16.09
N LYS A 128 -20.46 4.80 15.76
CA LYS A 128 -21.13 5.19 14.51
C LYS A 128 -21.25 6.71 14.30
N GLY A 129 -21.10 7.52 15.36
CA GLY A 129 -21.16 8.98 15.25
C GLY A 129 -19.86 9.64 14.83
N THR A 130 -18.72 9.14 15.31
CA THR A 130 -17.41 9.73 15.05
C THR A 130 -16.63 9.02 13.94
N ARG A 131 -16.89 7.74 13.69
CA ARG A 131 -16.22 6.95 12.65
C ARG A 131 -16.24 7.63 11.27
N PRO A 132 -17.39 8.00 10.70
CA PRO A 132 -17.43 8.61 9.37
C PRO A 132 -16.70 9.95 9.32
N VAL A 133 -16.69 10.71 10.42
CA VAL A 133 -16.02 12.00 10.50
C VAL A 133 -14.50 11.82 10.45
N ILE A 134 -13.96 10.86 11.22
CA ILE A 134 -12.51 10.58 11.26
C ILE A 134 -12.06 10.03 9.91
N LEU A 135 -12.75 9.03 9.36
CA LEU A 135 -12.42 8.46 8.05
C LEU A 135 -12.43 9.53 6.96
N ARG A 136 -13.46 10.35 6.89
CA ARG A 136 -13.55 11.44 5.93
C ARG A 136 -12.39 12.43 6.07
N SER A 137 -12.01 12.76 7.30
CA SER A 137 -10.89 13.69 7.54
C SER A 137 -9.57 13.13 7.07
N ILE A 138 -9.30 11.83 7.31
CA ILE A 138 -8.09 11.14 6.85
C ILE A 138 -8.08 11.06 5.32
N ILE A 139 -9.19 10.65 4.71
CA ILE A 139 -9.30 10.53 3.25
C ILE A 139 -9.11 11.89 2.57
N SER A 140 -9.78 12.94 3.08
CA SER A 140 -9.61 14.30 2.55
C SER A 140 -8.16 14.77 2.66
N LEU A 141 -7.51 14.54 3.80
CA LEU A 141 -6.10 14.90 3.99
C LEU A 141 -5.20 14.18 2.99
N ALA A 142 -5.40 12.88 2.77
CA ALA A 142 -4.62 12.12 1.80
C ALA A 142 -4.77 12.68 0.39
N HIS A 143 -6.01 12.98 -0.02
CA HIS A 143 -6.31 13.58 -1.33
C HIS A 143 -5.69 14.96 -1.50
N ASP A 144 -5.76 15.82 -0.46
CA ASP A 144 -5.15 17.14 -0.47
C ASP A 144 -3.61 17.08 -0.62
N LEU A 145 -3.02 15.96 -0.19
CA LEU A 145 -1.58 15.68 -0.35
C LEU A 145 -1.25 14.88 -1.63
N GLY A 146 -2.25 14.55 -2.45
CA GLY A 146 -2.09 13.82 -3.71
C GLY A 146 -1.78 12.33 -3.52
N MET A 147 -2.25 11.73 -2.43
CA MET A 147 -2.07 10.32 -2.10
C MET A 147 -3.37 9.53 -2.28
N ASP A 148 -3.26 8.28 -2.74
CA ASP A 148 -4.36 7.32 -2.69
C ASP A 148 -4.58 6.81 -1.27
N VAL A 149 -5.77 6.28 -1.00
CA VAL A 149 -6.12 5.70 0.29
C VAL A 149 -6.45 4.22 0.15
N VAL A 150 -5.89 3.41 1.05
CA VAL A 150 -6.28 2.01 1.27
C VAL A 150 -6.86 1.89 2.66
N ALA A 151 -8.14 1.58 2.80
CA ALA A 151 -8.74 1.31 4.11
C ALA A 151 -8.66 -0.18 4.44
N GLU A 152 -8.17 -0.51 5.63
CA GLU A 152 -7.99 -1.88 6.07
C GLU A 152 -9.14 -2.37 6.98
N GLY A 153 -9.39 -3.67 6.94
CA GLY A 153 -10.30 -4.32 7.88
C GLY A 153 -11.79 -4.18 7.56
N ALA A 154 -12.14 -3.97 6.28
CA ALA A 154 -13.54 -4.05 5.85
C ALA A 154 -14.04 -5.50 5.97
N GLU A 155 -15.01 -5.75 6.83
CA GLU A 155 -15.57 -7.09 7.11
C GLU A 155 -16.98 -7.28 6.56
N THR A 156 -17.68 -6.19 6.29
CA THR A 156 -19.07 -6.21 5.83
C THR A 156 -19.29 -5.39 4.56
N ASP A 157 -20.36 -5.73 3.80
CA ASP A 157 -20.76 -4.92 2.64
C ASP A 157 -21.06 -3.47 3.03
N SER A 158 -21.57 -3.25 4.25
CA SER A 158 -21.80 -1.90 4.76
C SER A 158 -20.49 -1.11 4.92
N ASP A 159 -19.41 -1.76 5.35
CA ASP A 159 -18.09 -1.10 5.43
C ASP A 159 -17.60 -0.72 4.04
N ALA A 160 -17.71 -1.63 3.08
CA ALA A 160 -17.30 -1.38 1.70
C ALA A 160 -18.06 -0.21 1.07
N VAL A 161 -19.38 -0.17 1.25
CA VAL A 161 -20.25 0.91 0.75
C VAL A 161 -19.90 2.25 1.41
N GLU A 162 -19.68 2.27 2.73
CA GLU A 162 -19.33 3.48 3.46
C GLU A 162 -17.98 4.04 2.98
N LEU A 163 -16.95 3.18 2.87
CA LEU A 163 -15.63 3.57 2.39
C LEU A 163 -15.68 4.14 0.96
N TYR A 164 -16.43 3.49 0.07
CA TYR A 164 -16.66 3.99 -1.27
C TYR A 164 -17.35 5.37 -1.28
N GLN A 165 -18.40 5.56 -0.45
CA GLN A 165 -19.10 6.85 -0.35
C GLN A 165 -18.22 7.97 0.23
N LEU A 166 -17.23 7.62 1.05
CA LEU A 166 -16.25 8.56 1.58
C LEU A 166 -15.14 8.93 0.58
N GLY A 167 -15.10 8.25 -0.59
CA GLY A 167 -14.13 8.50 -1.64
C GLY A 167 -12.82 7.73 -1.48
N CYS A 168 -12.82 6.62 -0.72
CA CYS A 168 -11.66 5.76 -0.59
C CYS A 168 -11.43 4.98 -1.90
N GLU A 169 -10.22 5.04 -2.47
CA GLU A 169 -9.88 4.39 -3.75
C GLU A 169 -9.81 2.88 -3.61
N TYR A 170 -9.25 2.42 -2.49
CA TYR A 170 -9.02 0.99 -2.25
C TYR A 170 -9.44 0.59 -0.86
N ALA A 171 -9.94 -0.63 -0.74
CA ALA A 171 -10.26 -1.23 0.56
C ALA A 171 -9.76 -2.67 0.60
N GLN A 172 -9.31 -3.09 1.79
CA GLN A 172 -8.83 -4.43 2.07
C GLN A 172 -9.56 -5.01 3.26
N GLY A 173 -10.02 -6.26 3.16
CA GLY A 173 -10.68 -6.96 4.27
C GLY A 173 -11.40 -8.23 3.82
N TYR A 174 -11.91 -8.97 4.77
CA TYR A 174 -12.52 -10.27 4.53
C TYR A 174 -13.81 -10.21 3.68
N VAL A 175 -14.46 -9.06 3.61
CA VAL A 175 -15.61 -8.87 2.71
C VAL A 175 -15.23 -9.06 1.24
N PHE A 176 -14.00 -8.74 0.86
CA PHE A 176 -13.49 -8.90 -0.52
C PHE A 176 -12.87 -10.26 -0.78
N GLY A 177 -12.46 -10.97 0.26
CA GLY A 177 -11.86 -12.30 0.20
C GLY A 177 -10.84 -12.55 1.29
N GLU A 178 -10.63 -13.82 1.57
CA GLU A 178 -9.57 -14.27 2.48
C GLU A 178 -8.20 -14.31 1.76
N PRO A 179 -7.09 -14.33 2.52
CA PRO A 179 -5.77 -14.54 1.95
C PRO A 179 -5.74 -15.80 1.08
N MET A 180 -5.23 -15.68 -0.14
CA MET A 180 -5.29 -16.75 -1.11
C MET A 180 -3.94 -17.06 -1.76
N SER A 181 -3.82 -18.22 -2.37
CA SER A 181 -2.62 -18.58 -3.12
C SER A 181 -2.43 -17.72 -4.37
N PRO A 182 -1.20 -17.58 -4.89
CA PRO A 182 -0.95 -16.87 -6.14
C PRO A 182 -1.76 -17.40 -7.34
N GLU A 183 -2.04 -18.70 -7.36
CA GLU A 183 -2.85 -19.35 -8.39
C GLU A 183 -4.32 -18.98 -8.29
N ALA A 184 -4.86 -18.90 -7.05
CA ALA A 184 -6.23 -18.47 -6.81
C ALA A 184 -6.41 -16.99 -7.17
N ALA A 185 -5.48 -16.12 -6.76
CA ALA A 185 -5.48 -14.72 -7.12
C ALA A 185 -5.41 -14.50 -8.65
N ARG A 186 -4.60 -15.29 -9.35
CA ARG A 186 -4.55 -15.25 -10.82
C ARG A 186 -5.90 -15.60 -11.46
N LYS A 187 -6.59 -16.62 -10.94
CA LYS A 187 -7.93 -17.01 -11.46
C LYS A 187 -8.94 -15.89 -11.23
N LEU A 188 -8.92 -15.26 -10.04
CA LEU A 188 -9.77 -14.12 -9.73
C LEU A 188 -9.53 -12.96 -10.71
N LEU A 189 -8.29 -12.55 -10.88
CA LEU A 189 -7.91 -11.49 -11.83
C LEU A 189 -8.32 -11.80 -13.28
N GLN A 190 -8.33 -13.06 -13.67
CA GLN A 190 -8.78 -13.47 -15.00
C GLN A 190 -10.30 -13.48 -15.14
N SER A 191 -11.05 -13.80 -14.07
CA SER A 191 -12.52 -13.80 -14.10
C SER A 191 -13.08 -12.38 -14.18
N GLU A 192 -12.48 -11.42 -13.51
CA GLU A 192 -12.89 -10.01 -13.57
C GLU A 192 -12.68 -9.36 -14.95
N GLN A 193 -11.78 -9.91 -15.78
CA GLN A 193 -11.60 -9.46 -17.16
C GLN A 193 -12.72 -9.85 -18.11
N LEU A 194 -13.53 -10.85 -17.74
CA LEU A 194 -14.62 -11.35 -18.58
C LEU A 194 -15.93 -10.58 -18.38
N GLU A 195 -16.01 -9.73 -17.35
CA GLU A 195 -17.15 -8.85 -17.16
C GLU A 195 -16.86 -7.46 -17.78
N PRO A 196 -17.63 -7.05 -18.82
CA PRO A 196 -17.52 -5.67 -19.33
C PRO A 196 -17.96 -4.73 -18.20
N ALA A 197 -17.19 -3.67 -17.98
CA ALA A 197 -17.53 -2.61 -17.03
C ALA A 197 -19.00 -2.15 -17.25
N ARG A 198 -19.83 -2.39 -16.22
CA ARG A 198 -21.19 -1.89 -16.18
C ARG A 198 -21.22 -0.40 -15.88
#